data_1f383c4871830e718a26a65ecbdbdc49
#
_entry.id   1f383c4871830e718a26a65ecbdbdc49
#
_cell.length_a   1.000
_cell.length_b   1.000
_cell.length_c   1.000
_cell.angle_alpha   90.00
_cell.angle_beta   90.00
_cell.angle_gamma   90.00
#
_symmetry.space_group_name_H-M   'P 1'
#
loop_
_entity.id
_entity.type
_entity.pdbx_description
1 polymer ?
#
loop_
_entity_poly.entity_id
_entity_poly.type
_entity_poly.pdbx_seq_one_letter_code
_entity_poly.pdbx_strand_id
1 'polypeptide(L)'
;MVTGNEYIFEDIFQARDYILKIEQEKLKSDTFHQKPPLIFPISDFNLFSEKLDISPIPMDSLENPNAAYFNCAEESKFIMTRLMSGRYSLKPNLRKRKFLFRGETEFHNPCKPNLFRDTKKSYFLDSMIYGDEMFCLILSHPLVQLLDMGVMLNGEHIRFEMNLYGLIQHYYNKTALIDLTSDINVALFFATQQYDRGTDSYSPIIDENHKVGVLYYYAIDYFKDFKPQLNGEQLSTIGLQVFPRSGEQKGFLYQCNKNTNFNELPQLNAFQFKHNADIAKKIYKQMDGGKVLFPHDVLQTCWGKS
;
A
#
# COMPACT_ATOMS: atom_id res chain seq x y z
N MET A 1 -15.00 9.38 -13.60
CA MET A 1 -15.74 10.17 -12.61
C MET A 1 -16.41 9.21 -11.67
N VAL A 2 -15.97 9.17 -10.42
CA VAL A 2 -16.72 8.49 -9.37
C VAL A 2 -17.92 9.39 -9.09
N THR A 3 -18.98 9.22 -9.86
CA THR A 3 -20.30 9.61 -9.41
C THR A 3 -20.54 8.74 -8.20
N GLY A 4 -20.61 9.36 -7.01
CA GLY A 4 -20.99 8.64 -5.80
C GLY A 4 -22.19 7.76 -6.16
N ASN A 5 -22.03 6.45 -6.05
CA ASN A 5 -23.12 5.55 -6.32
C ASN A 5 -24.29 6.02 -5.46
N GLU A 6 -25.43 6.30 -6.06
CA GLU A 6 -26.67 6.66 -5.35
C GLU A 6 -27.09 5.57 -4.37
N TYR A 7 -26.44 4.41 -4.42
CA TYR A 7 -26.71 3.26 -3.57
C TYR A 7 -25.77 3.21 -2.37
N ILE A 8 -26.34 3.35 -1.17
CA ILE A 8 -25.65 3.18 0.09
C ILE A 8 -25.96 1.76 0.60
N PHE A 9 -24.93 0.96 0.82
CA PHE A 9 -25.08 -0.37 1.39
C PHE A 9 -25.56 -0.29 2.85
N GLU A 10 -26.38 -1.25 3.27
CA GLU A 10 -26.90 -1.29 4.64
C GLU A 10 -25.80 -1.51 5.68
N ASP A 11 -24.71 -2.15 5.30
CA ASP A 11 -23.51 -2.29 6.13
C ASP A 11 -22.26 -2.54 5.29
N ILE A 12 -21.09 -2.49 5.95
CA ILE A 12 -19.79 -2.65 5.29
C ILE A 12 -19.54 -4.07 4.77
N PHE A 13 -20.16 -5.11 5.36
CA PHE A 13 -19.97 -6.48 4.87
C PHE A 13 -20.67 -6.70 3.54
N GLN A 14 -21.84 -6.08 3.33
CA GLN A 14 -22.49 -6.10 2.02
C GLN A 14 -21.63 -5.40 0.96
N ALA A 15 -21.05 -4.24 1.28
CA ALA A 15 -20.14 -3.54 0.37
C ALA A 15 -18.90 -4.40 0.08
N ARG A 16 -18.29 -5.02 1.08
CA ARG A 16 -17.17 -5.95 0.95
C ARG A 16 -17.50 -7.12 0.01
N ASP A 17 -18.60 -7.79 0.26
CA ASP A 17 -18.98 -9.00 -0.49
C ASP A 17 -19.28 -8.66 -1.96
N TYR A 18 -19.85 -7.50 -2.21
CA TYR A 18 -20.06 -6.97 -3.56
C TYR A 18 -18.71 -6.73 -4.28
N ILE A 19 -17.75 -6.06 -3.61
CA ILE A 19 -16.43 -5.80 -4.17
C ILE A 19 -15.67 -7.10 -4.45
N LEU A 20 -15.68 -8.05 -3.51
CA LEU A 20 -15.01 -9.33 -3.69
C LEU A 20 -15.62 -10.16 -4.84
N LYS A 21 -16.93 -10.06 -5.05
CA LYS A 21 -17.57 -10.69 -6.21
C LYS A 21 -17.06 -10.10 -7.52
N ILE A 22 -16.96 -8.77 -7.62
CA ILE A 22 -16.42 -8.10 -8.80
C ILE A 22 -14.95 -8.52 -9.03
N GLU A 23 -14.14 -8.61 -7.97
CA GLU A 23 -12.74 -9.04 -8.07
C GLU A 23 -12.66 -10.48 -8.62
N GLN A 24 -13.48 -11.40 -8.12
CA GLN A 24 -13.52 -12.78 -8.58
C GLN A 24 -13.95 -12.88 -10.06
N GLU A 25 -14.92 -12.10 -10.49
CA GLU A 25 -15.36 -12.05 -11.89
C GLU A 25 -14.24 -11.55 -12.80
N LYS A 26 -13.52 -10.50 -12.39
CA LYS A 26 -12.35 -9.99 -13.11
C LYS A 26 -11.20 -11.01 -13.17
N LEU A 27 -10.93 -11.72 -12.09
CA LEU A 27 -9.90 -12.77 -12.04
C LEU A 27 -10.23 -13.91 -13.00
N LYS A 28 -11.50 -14.30 -13.12
CA LYS A 28 -11.93 -15.36 -14.07
C LYS A 28 -11.82 -14.93 -15.53
N SER A 29 -12.07 -13.66 -15.83
CA SER A 29 -12.02 -13.12 -17.20
C SER A 29 -10.61 -12.76 -17.66
N ASP A 30 -9.64 -12.73 -16.76
CA ASP A 30 -8.30 -12.25 -17.03
C ASP A 30 -7.36 -13.38 -17.45
N THR A 31 -7.18 -13.53 -18.77
CA THR A 31 -6.25 -14.49 -19.36
C THR A 31 -4.78 -14.17 -19.08
N PHE A 32 -4.48 -12.96 -18.62
CA PHE A 32 -3.12 -12.50 -18.32
C PHE A 32 -2.51 -13.22 -17.11
N HIS A 33 -3.34 -13.60 -16.13
CA HIS A 33 -2.87 -14.35 -14.95
C HIS A 33 -2.36 -15.76 -15.27
N GLN A 34 -2.66 -16.28 -16.47
CA GLN A 34 -2.21 -17.60 -16.88
C GLN A 34 -0.78 -17.58 -17.45
N LYS A 35 -0.23 -16.41 -17.72
CA LYS A 35 1.15 -16.28 -18.23
C LYS A 35 1.95 -15.35 -17.30
N PRO A 36 2.98 -15.86 -16.65
CA PRO A 36 3.85 -14.99 -15.86
C PRO A 36 4.63 -14.05 -16.78
N PRO A 37 4.71 -12.79 -16.50
CA PRO A 37 5.69 -11.91 -17.08
C PRO A 37 6.94 -11.89 -16.23
N LEU A 38 8.06 -12.07 -16.66
CA LEU A 38 9.15 -11.51 -17.36
C LEU A 38 10.53 -11.65 -16.77
N ILE A 39 11.50 -11.16 -17.05
CA ILE A 39 12.66 -11.24 -17.75
C ILE A 39 13.90 -10.58 -17.21
N PHE A 40 15.05 -11.10 -17.53
CA PHE A 40 16.34 -10.80 -16.98
C PHE A 40 17.37 -10.52 -18.03
N PRO A 41 18.35 -9.66 -17.76
CA PRO A 41 19.68 -9.91 -18.25
C PRO A 41 20.10 -11.35 -17.87
N ILE A 42 20.60 -12.09 -18.83
CA ILE A 42 20.95 -13.52 -18.67
C ILE A 42 21.87 -13.76 -17.46
N SER A 43 22.72 -12.77 -17.14
CA SER A 43 23.61 -12.82 -15.99
C SER A 43 22.90 -12.91 -14.65
N ASP A 44 21.75 -12.24 -14.50
CA ASP A 44 21.01 -12.25 -13.24
C ASP A 44 20.13 -13.49 -13.11
N PHE A 45 19.76 -14.08 -14.24
CA PHE A 45 18.92 -15.30 -14.26
C PHE A 45 19.62 -16.48 -13.59
N ASN A 46 20.89 -16.74 -13.92
CA ASN A 46 21.64 -17.86 -13.36
C ASN A 46 21.83 -17.73 -11.85
N LEU A 47 21.87 -16.50 -11.32
CA LEU A 47 22.01 -16.25 -9.89
C LEU A 47 20.81 -16.71 -9.08
N PHE A 48 19.60 -16.60 -9.64
CA PHE A 48 18.36 -16.82 -8.91
C PHE A 48 17.62 -18.10 -9.33
N SER A 49 17.83 -18.59 -10.56
CA SER A 49 17.07 -19.70 -11.12
C SER A 49 17.20 -21.00 -10.32
N GLU A 50 18.39 -21.28 -9.80
CA GLU A 50 18.65 -22.51 -9.04
C GLU A 50 18.04 -22.53 -7.65
N LYS A 51 17.81 -21.33 -7.08
CA LYS A 51 17.39 -21.20 -5.67
C LYS A 51 15.94 -20.74 -5.48
N LEU A 52 15.32 -20.16 -6.49
CA LEU A 52 14.02 -19.52 -6.36
C LEU A 52 12.96 -20.06 -7.33
N ASP A 53 13.26 -21.14 -8.07
CA ASP A 53 12.36 -21.73 -9.06
C ASP A 53 11.76 -20.67 -10.00
N ILE A 54 12.65 -19.96 -10.70
CA ILE A 54 12.29 -18.80 -11.52
C ILE A 54 12.28 -19.18 -12.99
N SER A 55 11.19 -18.86 -13.67
CA SER A 55 11.07 -19.02 -15.11
C SER A 55 11.32 -17.69 -15.84
N PRO A 56 12.25 -17.62 -16.81
CA PRO A 56 12.46 -16.43 -17.60
C PRO A 56 11.27 -16.16 -18.51
N ILE A 57 11.07 -14.90 -18.85
CA ILE A 57 10.04 -14.47 -19.77
C ILE A 57 10.67 -13.68 -20.91
N PRO A 58 10.14 -13.81 -22.15
CA PRO A 58 10.71 -13.18 -23.34
C PRO A 58 10.76 -11.66 -23.25
N MET A 59 11.87 -11.03 -23.66
CA MET A 59 12.13 -9.57 -23.55
C MET A 59 11.17 -8.73 -24.40
N ASP A 60 10.62 -9.27 -25.46
CA ASP A 60 9.67 -8.62 -26.37
C ASP A 60 8.28 -8.32 -25.72
N SER A 61 8.00 -8.94 -24.58
CA SER A 61 6.78 -8.69 -23.81
C SER A 61 6.91 -7.51 -22.83
N LEU A 62 8.07 -6.80 -22.80
CA LEU A 62 8.35 -5.73 -21.87
C LEU A 62 8.20 -4.35 -22.46
N GLU A 63 7.34 -3.55 -21.90
CA GLU A 63 7.28 -2.12 -22.19
C GLU A 63 8.46 -1.31 -21.55
N ASN A 64 9.19 -1.90 -20.61
CA ASN A 64 10.36 -1.29 -19.99
C ASN A 64 11.55 -2.28 -20.00
N PRO A 65 12.44 -2.18 -21.00
CA PRO A 65 13.57 -3.11 -21.14
C PRO A 65 14.61 -3.00 -20.01
N ASN A 66 14.50 -1.97 -19.16
CA ASN A 66 15.43 -1.74 -18.05
C ASN A 66 14.93 -2.32 -16.71
N ALA A 67 13.73 -2.90 -16.68
CA ALA A 67 13.19 -3.55 -15.49
C ALA A 67 13.22 -5.06 -15.68
N ALA A 68 13.95 -5.75 -14.82
CA ALA A 68 13.91 -7.20 -14.74
C ALA A 68 12.95 -7.63 -13.62
N TYR A 69 12.00 -8.53 -13.95
CA TYR A 69 11.03 -9.04 -13.00
C TYR A 69 11.28 -10.52 -12.76
N PHE A 70 11.39 -10.92 -11.50
CA PHE A 70 11.56 -12.30 -11.11
C PHE A 70 10.21 -12.88 -10.68
N ASN A 71 9.77 -13.85 -11.45
CA ASN A 71 8.56 -14.55 -11.11
C ASN A 71 8.93 -15.76 -10.26
N CYS A 72 8.89 -15.59 -8.97
CA CYS A 72 8.81 -16.74 -8.09
C CYS A 72 7.51 -17.50 -8.39
N ALA A 73 7.45 -18.80 -8.13
CA ALA A 73 6.29 -19.65 -8.38
C ALA A 73 4.97 -18.99 -8.02
N GLU A 74 3.85 -19.39 -8.61
CA GLU A 74 2.51 -18.80 -8.38
C GLU A 74 2.15 -18.62 -6.90
N GLU A 75 2.75 -19.41 -6.03
CA GLU A 75 2.53 -19.40 -4.59
C GLU A 75 3.49 -18.48 -3.81
N SER A 76 4.49 -17.88 -4.46
CA SER A 76 5.40 -17.01 -3.74
C SER A 76 4.69 -15.75 -3.25
N LYS A 77 5.06 -15.32 -2.05
CA LYS A 77 4.49 -14.14 -1.42
C LYS A 77 4.97 -12.83 -2.05
N PHE A 78 6.12 -12.86 -2.72
CA PHE A 78 6.80 -11.68 -3.23
C PHE A 78 7.27 -11.85 -4.67
N ILE A 79 7.37 -10.74 -5.37
CA ILE A 79 8.04 -10.61 -6.67
C ILE A 79 9.22 -9.68 -6.47
N MET A 80 10.37 -10.06 -7.01
CA MET A 80 11.56 -9.24 -6.98
C MET A 80 11.79 -8.60 -8.34
N THR A 81 12.06 -7.29 -8.36
CA THR A 81 12.28 -6.50 -9.58
C THR A 81 13.63 -5.81 -9.49
N ARG A 82 14.49 -5.97 -10.50
CA ARG A 82 15.71 -5.18 -10.60
C ARG A 82 15.40 -3.79 -11.16
N LEU A 83 15.86 -2.77 -10.48
CA LEU A 83 15.70 -1.37 -10.87
C LEU A 83 16.86 -0.90 -11.74
N MET A 84 16.70 0.22 -12.43
CA MET A 84 17.77 0.88 -13.21
C MET A 84 18.97 1.26 -12.35
N SER A 85 18.77 1.49 -11.05
CA SER A 85 19.85 1.74 -10.07
C SER A 85 20.72 0.51 -9.79
N GLY A 86 20.37 -0.67 -10.31
CA GLY A 86 20.98 -1.94 -9.97
C GLY A 86 20.49 -2.53 -8.65
N ARG A 87 19.67 -1.82 -7.88
CA ARG A 87 19.02 -2.33 -6.67
C ARG A 87 17.82 -3.22 -7.02
N TYR A 88 17.39 -4.02 -6.07
CA TYR A 88 16.22 -4.89 -6.19
C TYR A 88 15.06 -4.37 -5.34
N SER A 89 13.91 -4.18 -5.95
CA SER A 89 12.66 -3.89 -5.26
C SER A 89 11.92 -5.19 -4.97
N LEU A 90 11.54 -5.40 -3.72
CA LEU A 90 10.72 -6.53 -3.31
C LEU A 90 9.27 -6.08 -3.20
N LYS A 91 8.38 -6.69 -3.98
CA LYS A 91 6.95 -6.35 -4.04
C LYS A 91 6.09 -7.54 -3.66
N PRO A 92 4.96 -7.34 -2.99
CA PRO A 92 4.00 -8.41 -2.79
C PRO A 92 3.53 -9.00 -4.12
N ASN A 93 3.32 -10.31 -4.15
CA ASN A 93 2.78 -10.98 -5.32
C ASN A 93 1.27 -10.76 -5.41
N LEU A 94 0.85 -9.86 -6.29
CA LEU A 94 -0.55 -9.50 -6.51
C LEU A 94 -1.23 -10.33 -7.61
N ARG A 95 -0.66 -11.44 -8.05
CA ARG A 95 -1.22 -12.24 -9.15
C ARG A 95 -2.66 -12.72 -8.90
N LYS A 96 -2.97 -13.04 -7.65
CA LYS A 96 -4.30 -13.45 -7.22
C LYS A 96 -5.16 -12.28 -6.73
N ARG A 97 -4.73 -11.03 -7.01
CA ARG A 97 -5.44 -9.81 -6.65
C ARG A 97 -5.60 -8.90 -7.85
N LYS A 98 -6.74 -8.27 -7.95
CA LYS A 98 -7.04 -7.24 -8.95
C LYS A 98 -7.21 -5.88 -8.32
N PHE A 99 -7.46 -5.85 -7.02
CA PHE A 99 -7.79 -4.65 -6.29
C PHE A 99 -6.86 -4.43 -5.11
N LEU A 100 -6.58 -3.16 -4.87
CA LEU A 100 -6.15 -2.66 -3.58
C LEU A 100 -7.32 -1.94 -2.94
N PHE A 101 -7.35 -1.92 -1.62
CA PHE A 101 -8.49 -1.44 -0.85
C PHE A 101 -8.10 -0.26 0.02
N ARG A 102 -9.08 0.58 0.34
CA ARG A 102 -8.99 1.64 1.33
C ARG A 102 -10.33 1.79 2.04
N GLY A 103 -10.32 1.98 3.36
CA GLY A 103 -11.49 2.28 4.14
C GLY A 103 -11.39 3.65 4.79
N GLU A 104 -12.47 4.42 4.76
CA GLU A 104 -12.60 5.67 5.50
C GLU A 104 -13.93 5.72 6.25
N THR A 105 -13.92 6.30 7.43
CA THR A 105 -15.10 6.41 8.28
C THR A 105 -16.17 7.33 7.71
N GLU A 106 -15.79 8.22 6.80
CA GLU A 106 -16.71 9.10 6.07
C GLU A 106 -16.19 9.38 4.66
N PHE A 107 -17.09 9.72 3.74
CA PHE A 107 -16.73 10.10 2.38
C PHE A 107 -16.22 11.54 2.33
N HIS A 108 -15.00 11.71 1.89
CA HIS A 108 -14.38 13.03 1.69
C HIS A 108 -14.32 13.38 0.19
N ASN A 109 -14.81 14.55 -0.18
CA ASN A 109 -14.67 15.06 -1.56
C ASN A 109 -14.28 16.56 -1.53
N PRO A 110 -13.08 16.92 -2.00
CA PRO A 110 -12.06 16.07 -2.59
C PRO A 110 -11.36 15.17 -1.57
N CYS A 111 -10.99 13.95 -1.98
CA CYS A 111 -10.11 13.08 -1.22
C CYS A 111 -8.65 13.44 -1.54
N LYS A 112 -7.92 13.96 -0.56
CA LYS A 112 -6.53 14.41 -0.70
C LYS A 112 -5.65 13.83 0.38
N PRO A 113 -4.34 13.63 0.09
CA PRO A 113 -3.35 13.33 1.11
C PRO A 113 -3.32 14.39 2.22
N ASN A 114 -2.91 14.00 3.41
CA ASN A 114 -2.89 14.90 4.55
C ASN A 114 -2.03 16.15 4.31
N LEU A 115 -0.93 16.06 3.60
CA LEU A 115 -0.08 17.20 3.25
C LEU A 115 -0.84 18.29 2.48
N PHE A 116 -1.86 17.94 1.70
CA PHE A 116 -2.59 18.88 0.85
C PHE A 116 -3.98 19.27 1.39
N ARG A 117 -4.34 18.82 2.60
CA ARG A 117 -5.61 19.19 3.26
C ARG A 117 -5.52 20.56 3.92
N ASP A 118 -4.34 20.92 4.47
CA ASP A 118 -4.09 22.23 5.05
C ASP A 118 -3.30 23.11 4.06
N THR A 119 -3.72 24.38 3.91
CA THR A 119 -3.10 25.34 2.98
C THR A 119 -2.09 26.26 3.68
N LYS A 120 -1.92 26.16 5.00
CA LYS A 120 -1.00 27.01 5.76
C LYS A 120 0.45 26.67 5.40
N LYS A 121 1.26 27.70 5.13
CA LYS A 121 2.70 27.52 4.84
C LYS A 121 3.44 26.87 6.00
N SER A 122 3.09 27.18 7.25
CA SER A 122 3.69 26.56 8.44
C SER A 122 3.49 25.05 8.44
N TYR A 123 2.29 24.58 8.10
CA TYR A 123 1.99 23.16 8.03
C TYR A 123 2.89 22.40 7.03
N PHE A 124 3.15 23.01 5.87
CA PHE A 124 4.05 22.43 4.88
C PHE A 124 5.50 22.40 5.35
N LEU A 125 5.98 23.50 5.96
CA LEU A 125 7.34 23.57 6.51
C LEU A 125 7.54 22.57 7.65
N ASP A 126 6.58 22.50 8.58
CA ASP A 126 6.60 21.52 9.66
C ASP A 126 6.66 20.10 9.12
N SER A 127 5.87 19.80 8.06
CA SER A 127 5.89 18.51 7.40
C SER A 127 7.27 18.17 6.81
N MET A 128 7.96 19.13 6.23
CA MET A 128 9.32 18.92 5.70
C MET A 128 10.32 18.65 6.82
N ILE A 129 10.33 19.48 7.85
CA ILE A 129 11.26 19.35 9.00
C ILE A 129 11.08 17.97 9.67
N TYR A 130 9.85 17.64 10.05
CA TYR A 130 9.56 16.36 10.68
C TYR A 130 9.81 15.15 9.76
N GLY A 131 9.56 15.31 8.46
CA GLY A 131 9.89 14.30 7.47
C GLY A 131 11.39 14.02 7.41
N ASP A 132 12.22 15.06 7.42
CA ASP A 132 13.68 14.95 7.42
C ASP A 132 14.21 14.35 8.73
N GLU A 133 13.67 14.74 9.89
CA GLU A 133 14.01 14.15 11.17
C GLU A 133 13.70 12.66 11.22
N MET A 134 12.50 12.25 10.76
CA MET A 134 12.10 10.86 10.68
C MET A 134 13.00 10.09 9.71
N PHE A 135 13.33 10.70 8.58
CA PHE A 135 14.24 10.10 7.59
C PHE A 135 15.62 9.82 8.21
N CYS A 136 16.19 10.80 8.92
CA CYS A 136 17.45 10.63 9.63
C CYS A 136 17.37 9.54 10.71
N LEU A 137 16.28 9.50 11.46
CA LEU A 137 16.04 8.47 12.48
C LEU A 137 16.01 7.06 11.88
N ILE A 138 15.25 6.88 10.80
CA ILE A 138 15.15 5.59 10.09
C ILE A 138 16.52 5.18 9.55
N LEU A 139 17.24 6.08 8.87
CA LEU A 139 18.54 5.78 8.30
C LEU A 139 19.62 5.50 9.35
N SER A 140 19.50 6.05 10.55
CA SER A 140 20.43 5.77 11.65
C SER A 140 20.24 4.40 12.28
N HIS A 141 19.12 3.72 11.99
CA HIS A 141 18.81 2.41 12.58
C HIS A 141 19.76 1.34 12.03
N PRO A 142 20.47 0.56 12.89
CA PRO A 142 21.50 -0.40 12.42
C PRO A 142 20.98 -1.45 11.43
N LEU A 143 19.75 -1.95 11.63
CA LEU A 143 19.16 -2.92 10.70
C LEU A 143 18.80 -2.29 9.34
N VAL A 144 18.43 -1.01 9.30
CA VAL A 144 18.22 -0.30 8.03
C VAL A 144 19.53 -0.16 7.28
N GLN A 145 20.60 0.21 7.97
CA GLN A 145 21.94 0.28 7.37
C GLN A 145 22.40 -1.09 6.88
N LEU A 146 22.16 -2.15 7.64
CA LEU A 146 22.48 -3.52 7.23
C LEU A 146 21.74 -3.93 5.95
N LEU A 147 20.44 -3.62 5.85
CA LEU A 147 19.65 -3.89 4.65
C LEU A 147 20.14 -3.06 3.46
N ASP A 148 20.52 -1.79 3.68
CA ASP A 148 21.05 -0.93 2.63
C ASP A 148 22.43 -1.40 2.12
N MET A 149 23.25 -1.96 3.00
CA MET A 149 24.51 -2.59 2.61
C MET A 149 24.30 -3.77 1.66
N GLY A 150 23.18 -4.48 1.80
CA GLY A 150 22.85 -5.64 0.98
C GLY A 150 23.58 -6.92 1.40
N VAL A 151 23.49 -7.92 0.55
CA VAL A 151 24.06 -9.24 0.77
C VAL A 151 24.92 -9.68 -0.40
N MET A 152 25.98 -10.45 -0.11
CA MET A 152 26.75 -11.14 -1.14
C MET A 152 26.11 -12.49 -1.43
N LEU A 153 25.74 -12.73 -2.68
CA LEU A 153 25.18 -14.00 -3.12
C LEU A 153 25.92 -14.46 -4.38
N ASN A 154 26.60 -15.60 -4.31
CA ASN A 154 27.38 -16.19 -5.41
C ASN A 154 28.39 -15.21 -6.04
N GLY A 155 28.99 -14.32 -5.27
CA GLY A 155 29.93 -13.31 -5.74
C GLY A 155 29.28 -12.01 -6.25
N GLU A 156 27.95 -11.94 -6.34
CA GLU A 156 27.19 -10.76 -6.70
C GLU A 156 26.72 -10.00 -5.48
N HIS A 157 26.77 -8.67 -5.54
CA HIS A 157 26.30 -7.80 -4.46
C HIS A 157 24.83 -7.42 -4.69
N ILE A 158 23.93 -8.02 -3.92
CA ILE A 158 22.49 -7.80 -4.01
C ILE A 158 22.09 -6.73 -2.99
N ARG A 159 21.63 -5.57 -3.47
CA ARG A 159 21.15 -4.46 -2.66
C ARG A 159 19.66 -4.25 -2.90
N PHE A 160 18.92 -4.07 -1.81
CA PHE A 160 17.48 -3.84 -1.91
C PHE A 160 17.14 -2.34 -1.91
N GLU A 161 16.08 -2.01 -2.63
CA GLU A 161 15.45 -0.71 -2.56
C GLU A 161 14.49 -0.66 -1.38
N MET A 162 14.58 0.40 -0.59
CA MET A 162 13.67 0.69 0.50
C MET A 162 12.94 2.00 0.22
N ASN A 163 11.62 1.98 0.19
CA ASN A 163 10.82 3.17 0.05
C ASN A 163 10.71 3.88 1.42
N LEU A 164 11.74 4.64 1.78
CA LEU A 164 11.80 5.33 3.06
C LEU A 164 10.68 6.37 3.23
N TYR A 165 10.32 7.07 2.15
CA TYR A 165 9.23 8.03 2.17
C TYR A 165 7.87 7.35 2.43
N GLY A 166 7.67 6.18 1.82
CA GLY A 166 6.52 5.32 2.11
C GLY A 166 6.51 4.80 3.53
N LEU A 167 7.67 4.46 4.08
CA LEU A 167 7.77 4.05 5.48
C LEU A 167 7.40 5.20 6.43
N ILE A 168 7.90 6.40 6.16
CA ILE A 168 7.56 7.61 6.94
C ILE A 168 6.04 7.83 7.01
N GLN A 169 5.30 7.59 5.91
CA GLN A 169 3.84 7.74 5.88
C GLN A 169 3.15 6.94 6.99
N HIS A 170 3.62 5.74 7.29
CA HIS A 170 3.02 4.88 8.32
C HIS A 170 3.25 5.35 9.76
N TYR A 171 4.23 6.23 9.98
CA TYR A 171 4.56 6.78 11.30
C TYR A 171 4.23 8.27 11.40
N TYR A 172 4.39 8.99 10.29
CA TYR A 172 4.12 10.41 10.19
C TYR A 172 3.29 10.69 8.94
N ASN A 173 2.00 10.86 9.11
CA ASN A 173 1.03 10.87 8.02
C ASN A 173 0.89 12.20 7.25
N LYS A 174 1.76 13.20 7.46
CA LYS A 174 1.73 14.46 6.69
C LYS A 174 2.56 14.36 5.42
N THR A 175 2.22 13.43 4.56
CA THR A 175 2.89 13.22 3.27
C THR A 175 1.93 13.44 2.10
N ALA A 176 2.47 13.41 0.87
CA ALA A 176 1.70 13.44 -0.37
C ALA A 176 1.15 12.06 -0.78
N LEU A 177 1.14 11.10 0.16
CA LEU A 177 0.76 9.72 -0.10
C LEU A 177 -0.64 9.41 0.43
N ILE A 178 -1.32 8.51 -0.26
CA ILE A 178 -2.57 7.88 0.18
C ILE A 178 -2.31 6.39 0.35
N ASP A 179 -2.66 5.88 1.55
CA ASP A 179 -2.50 4.48 1.90
C ASP A 179 -3.56 3.63 1.23
N LEU A 180 -3.13 2.52 0.66
CA LEU A 180 -3.93 1.43 0.17
C LEU A 180 -3.46 0.13 0.82
N THR A 181 -4.27 -0.90 0.80
CA THR A 181 -3.90 -2.23 1.32
C THR A 181 -4.33 -3.34 0.36
N SER A 182 -3.56 -4.42 0.32
CA SER A 182 -3.99 -5.62 -0.40
C SER A 182 -4.92 -6.54 0.43
N ASP A 183 -5.19 -6.18 1.69
CA ASP A 183 -6.10 -6.93 2.55
C ASP A 183 -7.37 -6.14 2.85
N ILE A 184 -8.49 -6.60 2.35
CA ILE A 184 -9.77 -5.92 2.56
C ILE A 184 -10.13 -5.81 4.05
N ASN A 185 -9.70 -6.75 4.91
CA ASN A 185 -9.99 -6.67 6.34
C ASN A 185 -9.29 -5.50 7.01
N VAL A 186 -8.09 -5.12 6.54
CA VAL A 186 -7.41 -3.90 6.98
C VAL A 186 -8.23 -2.67 6.59
N ALA A 187 -8.75 -2.63 5.37
CA ALA A 187 -9.62 -1.53 4.93
C ALA A 187 -10.93 -1.48 5.74
N LEU A 188 -11.53 -2.64 6.07
CA LEU A 188 -12.72 -2.70 6.94
C LEU A 188 -12.43 -2.11 8.33
N PHE A 189 -11.25 -2.39 8.90
CA PHE A 189 -10.87 -1.80 10.19
C PHE A 189 -10.83 -0.28 10.10
N PHE A 190 -10.08 0.28 9.15
CA PHE A 190 -10.00 1.74 9.00
C PHE A 190 -11.32 2.42 8.65
N ALA A 191 -12.25 1.71 8.02
CA ALA A 191 -13.56 2.23 7.67
C ALA A 191 -14.55 2.24 8.83
N THR A 192 -14.33 1.43 9.89
CA THR A 192 -15.28 1.24 10.98
C THR A 192 -14.76 1.64 12.36
N GLN A 193 -13.49 2.05 12.43
CA GLN A 193 -12.89 2.46 13.69
C GLN A 193 -12.53 3.94 13.65
N GLN A 194 -12.85 4.65 14.72
CA GLN A 194 -12.46 6.03 14.94
C GLN A 194 -11.13 6.10 15.69
N TYR A 195 -10.19 6.87 15.16
CA TYR A 195 -8.91 7.12 15.82
C TYR A 195 -9.01 8.32 16.76
N ASP A 196 -8.60 8.12 18.00
CA ASP A 196 -8.45 9.17 19.01
C ASP A 196 -6.96 9.53 19.17
N ARG A 197 -6.61 10.78 18.79
CA ARG A 197 -5.24 11.29 18.90
C ARG A 197 -4.80 11.47 20.36
N GLY A 198 -5.72 11.75 21.27
CA GLY A 198 -5.40 11.99 22.68
C GLY A 198 -4.93 10.72 23.40
N THR A 199 -5.47 9.57 23.01
CA THR A 199 -5.16 8.28 23.61
C THR A 199 -4.32 7.39 22.70
N ASP A 200 -3.99 7.84 21.48
CA ASP A 200 -3.30 7.06 20.44
C ASP A 200 -3.93 5.67 20.24
N SER A 201 -5.27 5.65 20.14
CA SER A 201 -6.01 4.39 20.07
C SER A 201 -7.20 4.47 19.12
N TYR A 202 -7.65 3.31 18.69
CA TYR A 202 -8.86 3.15 17.89
C TYR A 202 -10.02 2.68 18.75
N SER A 203 -11.23 3.10 18.42
CA SER A 203 -12.47 2.63 19.02
C SER A 203 -13.52 2.38 17.93
N PRO A 204 -14.43 1.39 18.14
CA PRO A 204 -15.51 1.12 17.20
C PRO A 204 -16.45 2.32 17.06
N ILE A 205 -16.87 2.64 15.85
CA ILE A 205 -17.95 3.59 15.61
C ILE A 205 -19.26 2.91 16.00
N ILE A 206 -19.88 3.42 17.08
CA ILE A 206 -21.12 2.89 17.66
C ILE A 206 -22.32 3.81 17.43
N ASP A 207 -22.09 5.04 16.96
CA ASP A 207 -23.15 5.99 16.64
C ASP A 207 -23.77 5.63 15.28
N GLU A 208 -25.04 5.20 15.30
CA GLU A 208 -25.79 4.87 14.09
C GLU A 208 -26.12 6.11 13.24
N ASN A 209 -26.03 7.31 13.81
CA ASN A 209 -26.18 8.58 13.09
C ASN A 209 -24.86 9.10 12.54
N HIS A 210 -23.76 8.33 12.68
CA HIS A 210 -22.51 8.70 12.09
C HIS A 210 -22.65 8.83 10.58
N LYS A 211 -21.85 9.72 9.96
CA LYS A 211 -21.81 9.87 8.51
C LYS A 211 -21.52 8.52 7.85
N VAL A 212 -22.05 8.33 6.65
CA VAL A 212 -21.81 7.08 5.90
C VAL A 212 -20.31 6.88 5.67
N GLY A 213 -19.85 5.66 5.95
CA GLY A 213 -18.50 5.24 5.68
C GLY A 213 -18.31 4.92 4.19
N VAL A 214 -17.05 4.77 3.78
CA VAL A 214 -16.74 4.41 2.40
C VAL A 214 -15.67 3.33 2.35
N LEU A 215 -15.90 2.35 1.49
CA LEU A 215 -14.94 1.32 1.12
C LEU A 215 -14.56 1.51 -0.35
N TYR A 216 -13.29 1.78 -0.58
CA TYR A 216 -12.74 1.94 -1.92
C TYR A 216 -12.10 0.65 -2.40
N TYR A 217 -12.16 0.41 -3.70
CA TYR A 217 -11.17 -0.42 -4.37
C TYR A 217 -10.49 0.36 -5.50
N TYR A 218 -9.20 0.13 -5.64
CA TYR A 218 -8.37 0.59 -6.73
C TYR A 218 -8.08 -0.59 -7.65
N ALA A 219 -8.50 -0.54 -8.91
CA ALA A 219 -8.25 -1.59 -9.89
C ALA A 219 -6.81 -1.50 -10.39
N ILE A 220 -6.01 -2.52 -10.09
CA ILE A 220 -4.58 -2.55 -10.41
C ILE A 220 -4.40 -2.80 -11.91
N ASP A 221 -3.65 -1.92 -12.58
CA ASP A 221 -3.02 -2.18 -13.86
C ASP A 221 -1.53 -2.40 -13.61
N TYR A 222 -1.13 -3.66 -13.53
CA TYR A 222 0.21 -4.03 -13.09
C TYR A 222 1.33 -3.37 -13.89
N PHE A 223 1.12 -3.14 -15.20
CA PHE A 223 2.11 -2.55 -16.07
C PHE A 223 2.19 -1.03 -15.96
N LYS A 224 1.07 -0.37 -15.68
CA LYS A 224 1.03 1.09 -15.58
C LYS A 224 1.38 1.57 -14.18
N ASP A 225 0.81 0.91 -13.17
CA ASP A 225 0.82 1.41 -11.80
C ASP A 225 2.19 1.37 -11.15
N PHE A 226 3.06 0.43 -11.55
CA PHE A 226 4.40 0.31 -11.00
C PHE A 226 5.50 0.94 -11.88
N LYS A 227 5.11 1.75 -12.86
CA LYS A 227 6.05 2.57 -13.63
C LYS A 227 6.21 3.95 -13.00
N PRO A 228 7.42 4.52 -12.99
CA PRO A 228 7.60 5.92 -12.67
C PRO A 228 6.76 6.80 -13.60
N GLN A 229 5.96 7.67 -13.05
CA GLN A 229 5.13 8.61 -13.80
C GLN A 229 5.83 9.96 -13.87
N LEU A 230 5.78 10.62 -15.04
CA LEU A 230 6.38 11.96 -15.23
C LEU A 230 5.67 13.03 -14.40
N ASN A 231 4.41 12.84 -14.06
CA ASN A 231 3.61 13.74 -13.24
C ASN A 231 3.74 13.50 -11.73
N GLY A 232 4.55 12.54 -11.30
CA GLY A 232 4.73 12.17 -9.91
C GLY A 232 3.61 11.33 -9.29
N GLU A 233 2.59 10.96 -10.07
CA GLU A 233 1.51 10.07 -9.61
C GLU A 233 1.88 8.64 -9.92
N GLN A 234 2.05 7.84 -8.88
CA GLN A 234 2.40 6.44 -9.03
C GLN A 234 1.91 5.59 -7.86
N LEU A 235 1.60 4.34 -8.16
CA LEU A 235 1.40 3.32 -7.14
C LEU A 235 2.75 2.72 -6.77
N SER A 236 3.04 2.62 -5.48
CA SER A 236 4.29 2.04 -4.98
C SER A 236 4.07 1.10 -3.80
N THR A 237 5.04 0.24 -3.58
CA THR A 237 5.14 -0.58 -2.37
C THR A 237 6.14 0.04 -1.41
N ILE A 238 6.06 -0.33 -0.13
CA ILE A 238 7.08 0.09 0.83
C ILE A 238 8.37 -0.71 0.63
N GLY A 239 8.25 -1.92 0.16
CA GLY A 239 9.38 -2.80 -0.11
C GLY A 239 9.92 -3.46 1.15
N LEU A 240 11.19 -3.91 1.07
CA LEU A 240 11.87 -4.53 2.20
C LEU A 240 12.19 -3.48 3.27
N GLN A 241 11.81 -3.77 4.52
CA GLN A 241 12.04 -2.87 5.65
C GLN A 241 12.02 -3.65 6.97
N VAL A 242 12.57 -3.06 8.01
CA VAL A 242 12.73 -3.71 9.33
C VAL A 242 11.59 -3.42 10.31
N PHE A 243 10.71 -2.48 9.96
CA PHE A 243 9.62 -2.04 10.82
C PHE A 243 8.32 -2.73 10.42
N PRO A 244 7.63 -3.41 11.36
CA PRO A 244 6.57 -4.35 11.00
C PRO A 244 5.26 -3.70 10.55
N ARG A 245 4.98 -2.45 10.96
CA ARG A 245 3.67 -1.80 10.77
C ARG A 245 3.15 -1.86 9.33
N SER A 246 3.98 -1.48 8.37
CA SER A 246 3.59 -1.47 6.96
C SER A 246 3.36 -2.88 6.40
N GLY A 247 4.09 -3.87 6.90
CA GLY A 247 3.91 -5.28 6.56
C GLY A 247 2.57 -5.83 7.08
N GLU A 248 2.24 -5.55 8.34
CA GLU A 248 0.98 -5.98 8.95
C GLU A 248 -0.23 -5.32 8.28
N GLN A 249 -0.09 -4.07 7.87
CA GLN A 249 -1.13 -3.36 7.11
C GLN A 249 -1.16 -3.77 5.63
N LYS A 250 -0.22 -4.59 5.14
CA LYS A 250 -0.07 -4.97 3.74
C LYS A 250 -0.15 -3.77 2.81
N GLY A 251 0.63 -2.74 3.18
CA GLY A 251 0.51 -1.38 2.69
C GLY A 251 1.04 -1.18 1.28
N PHE A 252 0.29 -0.40 0.54
CA PHE A 252 0.64 0.22 -0.74
C PHE A 252 0.39 1.71 -0.65
N LEU A 253 1.02 2.47 -1.52
CA LEU A 253 0.98 3.92 -1.48
C LEU A 253 0.70 4.47 -2.87
N TYR A 254 -0.26 5.37 -2.94
CA TYR A 254 -0.50 6.16 -4.13
C TYR A 254 0.04 7.57 -3.93
N GLN A 255 1.02 7.97 -4.74
CA GLN A 255 1.60 9.30 -4.68
C GLN A 255 0.75 10.30 -5.44
N CYS A 256 0.30 11.34 -4.75
CA CYS A 256 -0.50 12.41 -5.31
C CYS A 256 0.32 13.69 -5.47
N ASN A 257 -0.08 14.52 -6.41
CA ASN A 257 0.31 15.92 -6.44
C ASN A 257 -0.76 16.81 -5.78
N LYS A 258 -0.48 18.11 -5.64
CA LYS A 258 -1.38 19.07 -4.99
C LYS A 258 -2.78 19.15 -5.62
N ASN A 259 -2.88 18.90 -6.92
CA ASN A 259 -4.13 19.01 -7.68
C ASN A 259 -4.88 17.67 -7.76
N THR A 260 -4.28 16.57 -7.33
CA THR A 260 -4.91 15.25 -7.39
C THR A 260 -6.10 15.20 -6.44
N ASN A 261 -7.26 14.87 -6.98
CA ASN A 261 -8.38 14.36 -6.20
C ASN A 261 -8.43 12.84 -6.37
N PHE A 262 -8.16 12.12 -5.31
CA PHE A 262 -8.09 10.65 -5.35
C PHE A 262 -9.41 10.02 -5.85
N ASN A 263 -10.56 10.65 -5.55
CA ASN A 263 -11.86 10.19 -6.02
C ASN A 263 -12.05 10.26 -7.55
N GLU A 264 -11.22 11.03 -8.25
CA GLU A 264 -11.32 11.22 -9.70
C GLU A 264 -10.43 10.27 -10.50
N LEU A 265 -9.68 9.40 -9.81
CA LEU A 265 -8.85 8.41 -10.49
C LEU A 265 -9.73 7.40 -11.24
N PRO A 266 -9.45 7.12 -12.53
CA PRO A 266 -10.29 6.23 -13.32
C PRO A 266 -10.27 4.77 -12.85
N GLN A 267 -9.23 4.37 -12.08
CA GLN A 267 -9.09 3.04 -11.50
C GLN A 267 -9.82 2.89 -10.16
N LEU A 268 -10.24 4.01 -9.55
CA LEU A 268 -10.84 4.00 -8.22
C LEU A 268 -12.36 3.86 -8.29
N ASN A 269 -12.91 3.05 -7.39
CA ASN A 269 -14.35 2.94 -7.18
C ASN A 269 -14.64 3.04 -5.69
N ALA A 270 -15.69 3.80 -5.35
CA ALA A 270 -16.11 4.07 -3.98
C ALA A 270 -17.50 3.48 -3.72
N PHE A 271 -17.65 2.81 -2.60
CA PHE A 271 -18.89 2.20 -2.15
C PHE A 271 -19.22 2.68 -0.75
N GLN A 272 -20.30 3.44 -0.64
CA GLN A 272 -20.76 3.98 0.64
C GLN A 272 -21.58 2.94 1.40
N PHE A 273 -21.49 2.96 2.73
CA PHE A 273 -22.20 2.05 3.61
C PHE A 273 -22.63 2.75 4.91
N LYS A 274 -23.73 2.27 5.51
CA LYS A 274 -24.15 2.71 6.84
C LYS A 274 -23.29 2.04 7.90
N HIS A 275 -22.92 2.78 8.95
CA HIS A 275 -22.23 2.20 10.08
C HIS A 275 -23.17 1.28 10.87
N ASN A 276 -22.59 0.18 11.37
CA ASN A 276 -23.27 -0.77 12.24
C ASN A 276 -22.38 -1.08 13.43
N ALA A 277 -22.88 -0.78 14.62
CA ALA A 277 -22.13 -0.89 15.87
C ALA A 277 -21.61 -2.31 16.15
N ASP A 278 -22.44 -3.33 15.88
CA ASP A 278 -22.06 -4.72 16.16
C ASP A 278 -20.99 -5.23 15.18
N ILE A 279 -21.08 -4.81 13.90
CA ILE A 279 -20.06 -5.10 12.89
C ILE A 279 -18.76 -4.39 13.25
N ALA A 280 -18.81 -3.11 13.64
CA ALA A 280 -17.64 -2.35 14.06
C ALA A 280 -16.92 -3.00 15.25
N LYS A 281 -17.68 -3.42 16.29
CA LYS A 281 -17.14 -4.16 17.45
C LYS A 281 -16.54 -5.51 17.03
N LYS A 282 -17.18 -6.23 16.11
CA LYS A 282 -16.67 -7.51 15.60
C LYS A 282 -15.32 -7.34 14.90
N ILE A 283 -15.21 -6.34 14.01
CA ILE A 283 -13.97 -6.04 13.28
C ILE A 283 -12.89 -5.59 14.28
N TYR A 284 -13.23 -4.74 15.24
CA TYR A 284 -12.31 -4.30 16.30
C TYR A 284 -11.71 -5.49 17.07
N LYS A 285 -12.55 -6.44 17.48
CA LYS A 285 -12.11 -7.64 18.18
C LYS A 285 -11.22 -8.54 17.30
N GLN A 286 -11.54 -8.68 16.01
CA GLN A 286 -10.74 -9.48 15.07
C GLN A 286 -9.33 -8.93 14.89
N MET A 287 -9.14 -7.61 15.02
CA MET A 287 -7.85 -6.93 14.90
C MET A 287 -7.20 -6.62 16.26
N ASP A 288 -7.66 -7.27 17.32
CA ASP A 288 -7.18 -7.04 18.70
C ASP A 288 -7.09 -5.55 19.07
N GLY A 289 -8.16 -4.81 18.77
CA GLY A 289 -8.21 -3.36 19.02
C GLY A 289 -7.27 -2.53 18.15
N GLY A 290 -6.78 -3.10 17.06
CA GLY A 290 -5.78 -2.48 16.18
C GLY A 290 -4.34 -2.93 16.44
N LYS A 291 -4.05 -3.65 17.53
CA LYS A 291 -2.69 -4.09 17.86
C LYS A 291 -2.04 -4.94 16.76
N VAL A 292 -2.83 -5.72 16.05
CA VAL A 292 -2.36 -6.49 14.88
C VAL A 292 -1.80 -5.57 13.79
N LEU A 293 -2.42 -4.39 13.60
CA LEU A 293 -2.04 -3.45 12.53
C LEU A 293 -1.00 -2.42 12.98
N PHE A 294 -0.87 -2.24 14.28
CA PHE A 294 0.04 -1.28 14.90
C PHE A 294 0.92 -1.98 15.95
N PRO A 295 1.75 -2.95 15.49
CA PRO A 295 2.69 -3.60 16.40
C PRO A 295 3.66 -2.56 16.95
N HIS A 296 4.00 -2.73 18.23
CA HIS A 296 4.95 -1.84 18.88
C HIS A 296 6.34 -1.98 18.27
N ASP A 297 6.93 -0.86 17.90
CA ASP A 297 8.31 -0.79 17.42
C ASP A 297 9.04 0.47 17.90
N VAL A 298 10.34 0.54 17.62
CA VAL A 298 11.21 1.61 18.11
C VAL A 298 10.80 2.98 17.53
N LEU A 299 10.31 3.06 16.30
CA LEU A 299 9.90 4.34 15.71
C LEU A 299 8.69 4.93 16.43
N GLN A 300 7.74 4.11 16.83
CA GLN A 300 6.59 4.55 17.61
C GLN A 300 7.00 5.08 18.99
N THR A 301 7.96 4.44 19.64
CA THR A 301 8.47 4.86 20.95
C THR A 301 9.16 6.23 20.87
N CYS A 302 9.91 6.48 19.82
CA CYS A 302 10.62 7.74 19.64
C CYS A 302 9.70 8.91 19.27
N TRP A 303 8.56 8.64 18.61
CA TRP A 303 7.72 9.67 18.01
C TRP A 303 6.34 9.87 18.65
N GLY A 304 5.86 8.91 19.40
CA GLY A 304 4.48 8.85 19.92
C GLY A 304 4.13 9.79 21.06
N LYS A 305 4.84 10.90 21.26
CA LYS A 305 4.57 11.87 22.34
C LYS A 305 4.66 13.33 21.90
N SER A 306 4.49 13.65 20.62
CA SER A 306 4.46 15.03 20.16
C SER A 306 3.09 15.44 19.63
#